data_2c1b80bec807314b49fa450bf0ae6a42
#
_entry.id   2c1b80bec807314b49fa450bf0ae6a42
#
_cell.length_a   1.000
_cell.length_b   1.000
_cell.length_c   1.000
_cell.angle_alpha   90.00
_cell.angle_beta   90.00
_cell.angle_gamma   90.00
#
_symmetry.space_group_name_H-M   'P 1'
#
loop_
_entity.id
_entity.type
_entity.pdbx_description
1 polymer ?
#
loop_
_entity_poly.entity_id
_entity_poly.type
_entity_poly.pdbx_seq_one_letter_code
_entity_poly.pdbx_strand_id
1 'polypeptide(L)'
;VEIDFISKVDFSKERGGIHKLYTQNGDEIRSKTVIISTGASAKYLGLESEQRLIGGGVSACAVCDGFFYKNQDVAIVGGGDTAIEEATYLAKICSNVTMLVRKDHFRASKAMQNRLANFNNINVLFNHEIEEVIGETVVEGLKIKNNLNEQVSDIKITGLFIAIGHSPNTDIFKGSVEMDGSGYILTDKISTKTNIPGVFAAGDVQDKDYRQAITAAGTGCMAALDAERYLQEI
;
A
#
# COMPACT_ATOMS: atom_id res chain seq x y z
N VAL A 1 -5.66 10.15 24.41
CA VAL A 1 -4.83 9.84 23.23
C VAL A 1 -3.56 10.65 23.35
N GLU A 2 -2.43 9.98 23.42
CA GLU A 2 -1.12 10.61 23.36
C GLU A 2 -0.65 10.63 21.90
N ILE A 3 -0.11 11.77 21.47
CA ILE A 3 0.45 11.93 20.13
C ILE A 3 1.97 11.85 20.26
N ASP A 4 2.50 10.62 20.10
CA ASP A 4 3.95 10.37 20.08
C ASP A 4 4.24 9.16 19.17
N PHE A 5 5.50 9.00 18.78
CA PHE A 5 5.96 7.88 17.98
C PHE A 5 6.65 6.85 18.85
N ILE A 6 6.30 5.57 18.66
CA ILE A 6 7.02 4.46 19.27
C ILE A 6 8.29 4.21 18.46
N SER A 7 9.45 4.33 19.11
CA SER A 7 10.76 4.14 18.48
C SER A 7 11.32 2.73 18.66
N LYS A 8 10.87 2.02 19.73
CA LYS A 8 11.34 0.68 20.09
C LYS A 8 10.28 -0.08 20.87
N VAL A 9 10.28 -1.39 20.71
CA VAL A 9 9.44 -2.32 21.51
C VAL A 9 10.28 -3.40 22.16
N ASP A 10 9.82 -3.87 23.34
CA ASP A 10 10.36 -5.05 24.03
C ASP A 10 9.15 -5.88 24.48
N PHE A 11 8.84 -6.93 23.73
CA PHE A 11 7.68 -7.75 23.98
C PHE A 11 8.04 -8.95 24.88
N SER A 12 7.29 -9.11 25.98
CA SER A 12 7.37 -10.31 26.81
C SER A 12 6.86 -11.52 26.02
N LYS A 13 7.55 -12.64 26.13
CA LYS A 13 7.14 -13.94 25.58
C LYS A 13 6.27 -14.74 26.55
N GLU A 14 6.14 -14.28 27.80
CA GLU A 14 5.35 -14.92 28.84
C GLU A 14 3.89 -14.47 28.75
N ARG A 15 2.95 -15.41 28.90
CA ARG A 15 1.52 -15.09 28.99
C ARG A 15 1.25 -14.23 30.22
N GLY A 16 0.56 -13.11 30.07
CA GLY A 16 0.31 -12.11 31.13
C GLY A 16 1.53 -11.25 31.47
N GLY A 17 2.65 -11.43 30.78
CA GLY A 17 3.83 -10.60 30.93
C GLY A 17 3.60 -9.14 30.49
N ILE A 18 4.47 -8.25 30.95
CA ILE A 18 4.39 -6.83 30.62
C ILE A 18 5.21 -6.54 29.35
N HIS A 19 4.55 -5.99 28.34
CA HIS A 19 5.20 -5.43 27.16
C HIS A 19 5.66 -4.00 27.46
N LYS A 20 6.80 -3.61 26.89
CA LYS A 20 7.36 -2.26 27.02
C LYS A 20 7.46 -1.63 25.64
N LEU A 21 7.00 -0.40 25.55
CA LEU A 21 7.12 0.42 24.37
C LEU A 21 7.87 1.69 24.75
N TYR A 22 8.77 2.13 23.91
CA TYR A 22 9.58 3.33 24.14
C TYR A 22 9.20 4.38 23.12
N THR A 23 8.82 5.56 23.61
CA THR A 23 8.47 6.68 22.75
C THR A 23 9.73 7.35 22.20
N GLN A 24 9.55 8.17 21.19
CA GLN A 24 10.64 8.96 20.61
C GLN A 24 11.17 10.00 21.60
N ASN A 25 10.34 10.45 22.56
CA ASN A 25 10.71 11.37 23.63
C ASN A 25 11.44 10.68 24.80
N GLY A 26 11.55 9.35 24.79
CA GLY A 26 12.29 8.57 25.78
C GLY A 26 11.43 8.01 26.92
N ASP A 27 10.11 8.16 26.87
CA ASP A 27 9.21 7.60 27.88
C ASP A 27 9.03 6.09 27.68
N GLU A 28 8.89 5.34 28.79
CA GLU A 28 8.55 3.92 28.79
C GLU A 28 7.05 3.75 29.08
N ILE A 29 6.33 3.12 28.14
CA ILE A 29 4.93 2.71 28.31
C ILE A 29 4.90 1.20 28.59
N ARG A 30 4.18 0.79 29.64
CA ARG A 30 4.04 -0.61 30.04
C ARG A 30 2.61 -1.07 29.86
N SER A 31 2.40 -2.20 29.17
CA SER A 31 1.06 -2.74 28.91
C SER A 31 1.06 -4.27 28.95
N LYS A 32 -0.10 -4.85 29.29
CA LYS A 32 -0.35 -6.30 29.20
C LYS A 32 -0.79 -6.73 27.81
N THR A 33 -1.30 -5.78 27.02
CA THR A 33 -1.71 -6.02 25.62
C THR A 33 -1.23 -4.89 24.73
N VAL A 34 -0.92 -5.21 23.48
CA VAL A 34 -0.57 -4.23 22.44
C VAL A 34 -1.31 -4.59 21.16
N ILE A 35 -1.95 -3.60 20.55
CA ILE A 35 -2.52 -3.74 19.20
C ILE A 35 -1.64 -2.92 18.24
N ILE A 36 -1.02 -3.62 17.29
CA ILE A 36 -0.21 -3.00 16.24
C ILE A 36 -1.16 -2.65 15.08
N SER A 37 -1.30 -1.36 14.80
CA SER A 37 -2.14 -0.83 13.71
C SER A 37 -1.43 0.28 12.94
N THR A 38 -0.13 0.08 12.69
CA THR A 38 0.77 1.06 12.08
C THR A 38 0.57 1.21 10.56
N GLY A 39 -0.26 0.35 9.95
CA GLY A 39 -0.61 0.42 8.54
C GLY A 39 0.51 0.04 7.58
N ALA A 40 0.34 0.43 6.33
CA ALA A 40 1.32 0.28 5.26
C ALA A 40 1.37 1.56 4.42
N SER A 41 2.55 1.88 3.92
CA SER A 41 2.78 3.04 3.07
C SER A 41 2.85 2.62 1.61
N ALA A 42 2.14 3.32 0.74
CA ALA A 42 2.29 3.16 -0.70
C ALA A 42 3.71 3.58 -1.13
N LYS A 43 4.27 2.85 -2.08
CA LYS A 43 5.52 3.23 -2.72
C LYS A 43 5.22 4.21 -3.84
N TYR A 44 6.04 5.26 -3.91
CA TYR A 44 5.99 6.27 -4.94
C TYR A 44 7.28 6.24 -5.77
N LEU A 45 7.30 6.97 -6.88
CA LEU A 45 8.48 7.07 -7.77
C LEU A 45 9.58 7.93 -7.16
N GLY A 46 9.22 8.81 -6.23
CA GLY A 46 10.16 9.72 -5.56
C GLY A 46 10.42 11.00 -6.34
N LEU A 47 9.56 11.35 -7.31
CA LEU A 47 9.65 12.59 -8.04
C LEU A 47 9.01 13.73 -7.23
N GLU A 48 9.66 14.89 -7.22
CA GLU A 48 9.11 16.07 -6.55
C GLU A 48 7.75 16.48 -7.14
N SER A 49 7.61 16.41 -8.47
CA SER A 49 6.37 16.67 -9.18
C SER A 49 5.26 15.68 -8.82
N GLU A 50 5.58 14.40 -8.60
CA GLU A 50 4.64 13.39 -8.11
C GLU A 50 4.13 13.75 -6.71
N GLN A 51 5.06 14.04 -5.78
CA GLN A 51 4.72 14.35 -4.39
C GLN A 51 3.84 15.59 -4.26
N ARG A 52 4.11 16.61 -5.05
CA ARG A 52 3.29 17.85 -5.09
C ARG A 52 1.85 17.59 -5.50
N LEU A 53 1.61 16.62 -6.36
CA LEU A 53 0.30 16.33 -6.95
C LEU A 53 -0.42 15.13 -6.30
N ILE A 54 0.10 14.60 -5.18
CA ILE A 54 -0.65 13.60 -4.38
C ILE A 54 -1.96 14.22 -3.91
N GLY A 55 -3.08 13.57 -4.23
CA GLY A 55 -4.43 14.09 -4.00
C GLY A 55 -4.90 15.14 -5.02
N GLY A 56 -3.99 15.67 -5.85
CA GLY A 56 -4.30 16.53 -6.99
C GLY A 56 -4.32 15.76 -8.34
N GLY A 57 -4.45 14.45 -8.30
CA GLY A 57 -4.48 13.59 -9.50
C GLY A 57 -3.48 12.43 -9.44
N VAL A 58 -2.54 12.42 -8.50
CA VAL A 58 -1.69 11.27 -8.20
C VAL A 58 -2.33 10.47 -7.06
N SER A 59 -2.56 9.18 -7.29
CA SER A 59 -3.13 8.24 -6.33
C SER A 59 -2.37 6.91 -6.34
N ALA A 60 -2.40 6.19 -5.22
CA ALA A 60 -1.90 4.82 -5.10
C ALA A 60 -3.02 3.78 -4.88
N CYS A 61 -4.28 4.15 -5.16
CA CYS A 61 -5.44 3.27 -4.97
C CYS A 61 -6.49 3.51 -6.08
N ALA A 62 -6.47 2.68 -7.10
CA ALA A 62 -7.44 2.80 -8.20
C ALA A 62 -8.88 2.56 -7.73
N VAL A 63 -9.11 1.65 -6.79
CA VAL A 63 -10.46 1.37 -6.25
C VAL A 63 -11.00 2.55 -5.43
N CYS A 64 -10.11 3.28 -4.74
CA CYS A 64 -10.49 4.44 -3.93
C CYS A 64 -10.87 5.64 -4.82
N ASP A 65 -10.02 5.96 -5.78
CA ASP A 65 -10.05 7.24 -6.48
C ASP A 65 -10.46 7.13 -7.97
N GLY A 66 -10.46 5.93 -8.55
CA GLY A 66 -10.71 5.74 -9.98
C GLY A 66 -12.05 6.30 -10.46
N PHE A 67 -13.06 6.35 -9.60
CA PHE A 67 -14.38 6.88 -9.96
C PHE A 67 -14.36 8.38 -10.30
N PHE A 68 -13.43 9.15 -9.72
CA PHE A 68 -13.28 10.60 -10.03
C PHE A 68 -12.79 10.84 -11.46
N TYR A 69 -12.23 9.81 -12.12
CA TYR A 69 -11.70 9.87 -13.49
C TYR A 69 -12.61 9.20 -14.51
N LYS A 70 -13.90 9.06 -14.20
CA LYS A 70 -14.88 8.48 -15.13
C LYS A 70 -14.88 9.22 -16.46
N ASN A 71 -14.76 8.45 -17.56
CA ASN A 71 -14.69 8.95 -18.94
C ASN A 71 -13.50 9.91 -19.20
N GLN A 72 -12.42 9.77 -18.46
CA GLN A 72 -11.18 10.54 -18.65
C GLN A 72 -10.02 9.61 -19.02
N ASP A 73 -8.93 10.16 -19.50
CA ASP A 73 -7.71 9.44 -19.81
C ASP A 73 -6.79 9.45 -18.58
N VAL A 74 -6.33 8.27 -18.19
CA VAL A 74 -5.47 8.09 -17.02
C VAL A 74 -4.23 7.27 -17.36
N ALA A 75 -3.21 7.37 -16.52
CA ALA A 75 -2.05 6.50 -16.58
C ALA A 75 -1.91 5.68 -15.30
N ILE A 76 -1.30 4.51 -15.40
CA ILE A 76 -0.93 3.67 -14.28
C ILE A 76 0.51 3.19 -14.43
N VAL A 77 1.30 3.26 -13.36
CA VAL A 77 2.68 2.80 -13.33
C VAL A 77 2.76 1.47 -12.59
N GLY A 78 3.30 0.48 -13.26
CA GLY A 78 3.54 -0.83 -12.66
C GLY A 78 3.47 -1.97 -13.66
N GLY A 79 4.03 -3.12 -13.30
CA GLY A 79 4.08 -4.31 -14.16
C GLY A 79 3.84 -5.61 -13.41
N GLY A 80 3.36 -5.55 -12.16
CA GLY A 80 2.96 -6.70 -11.35
C GLY A 80 1.46 -7.00 -11.44
N ASP A 81 1.01 -8.03 -10.73
CA ASP A 81 -0.39 -8.46 -10.70
C ASP A 81 -1.32 -7.33 -10.28
N THR A 82 -0.98 -6.60 -9.20
CA THR A 82 -1.74 -5.44 -8.72
C THR A 82 -1.90 -4.36 -9.79
N ALA A 83 -0.83 -4.05 -10.54
CA ALA A 83 -0.90 -3.03 -11.59
C ALA A 83 -1.88 -3.43 -12.71
N ILE A 84 -1.91 -4.71 -13.09
CA ILE A 84 -2.86 -5.20 -14.09
C ILE A 84 -4.29 -5.22 -13.53
N GLU A 85 -4.46 -5.62 -12.29
CA GLU A 85 -5.76 -5.62 -11.62
C GLU A 85 -6.35 -4.19 -11.58
N GLU A 86 -5.56 -3.24 -11.12
CA GLU A 86 -5.96 -1.83 -11.08
C GLU A 86 -6.19 -1.25 -12.48
N ALA A 87 -5.33 -1.55 -13.46
CA ALA A 87 -5.53 -1.12 -14.84
C ALA A 87 -6.85 -1.64 -15.44
N THR A 88 -7.17 -2.92 -15.19
CA THR A 88 -8.44 -3.52 -15.66
C THR A 88 -9.66 -2.98 -14.91
N TYR A 89 -9.49 -2.56 -13.65
CA TYR A 89 -10.53 -1.84 -12.91
C TYR A 89 -10.77 -0.45 -13.52
N LEU A 90 -9.71 0.35 -13.71
CA LEU A 90 -9.78 1.68 -14.33
C LEU A 90 -10.36 1.63 -15.75
N ALA A 91 -10.01 0.63 -16.54
CA ALA A 91 -10.51 0.48 -17.91
C ALA A 91 -12.04 0.31 -18.01
N LYS A 92 -12.72 -0.10 -16.95
CA LYS A 92 -14.19 -0.18 -16.89
C LYS A 92 -14.84 1.19 -16.66
N ILE A 93 -14.07 2.17 -16.22
CA ILE A 93 -14.57 3.48 -15.74
C ILE A 93 -14.04 4.61 -16.62
N CYS A 94 -12.76 4.55 -16.99
CA CYS A 94 -12.05 5.58 -17.72
C CYS A 94 -12.15 5.39 -19.23
N SER A 95 -11.93 6.46 -20.00
CA SER A 95 -11.92 6.40 -21.47
C SER A 95 -10.72 5.60 -21.98
N ASN A 96 -9.52 5.92 -21.53
CA ASN A 96 -8.29 5.21 -21.85
C ASN A 96 -7.41 5.05 -20.61
N VAL A 97 -6.66 3.95 -20.55
CA VAL A 97 -5.68 3.65 -19.50
C VAL A 97 -4.34 3.41 -20.16
N THR A 98 -3.35 4.24 -19.90
CA THR A 98 -1.97 4.02 -20.35
C THR A 98 -1.17 3.39 -19.22
N MET A 99 -0.73 2.13 -19.42
CA MET A 99 0.16 1.43 -18.49
C MET A 99 1.62 1.73 -18.83
N LEU A 100 2.36 2.23 -17.86
CA LEU A 100 3.80 2.48 -17.98
C LEU A 100 4.57 1.37 -17.26
N VAL A 101 5.32 0.59 -18.01
CA VAL A 101 6.09 -0.55 -17.50
C VAL A 101 7.57 -0.30 -17.77
N ARG A 102 8.36 -0.16 -16.71
CA ARG A 102 9.80 0.16 -16.80
C ARG A 102 10.64 -0.88 -17.58
N LYS A 103 10.21 -2.16 -17.53
CA LYS A 103 10.86 -3.26 -18.22
C LYS A 103 10.19 -3.56 -19.56
N ASP A 104 10.82 -4.41 -20.36
CA ASP A 104 10.30 -4.94 -21.63
C ASP A 104 9.23 -6.03 -21.46
N HIS A 105 8.90 -6.37 -20.22
CA HIS A 105 7.93 -7.41 -19.87
C HIS A 105 7.23 -7.14 -18.55
N PHE A 106 6.07 -7.76 -18.37
CA PHE A 106 5.37 -7.80 -17.09
C PHE A 106 6.02 -8.79 -16.12
N ARG A 107 6.03 -8.45 -14.82
CA ARG A 107 6.31 -9.40 -13.73
C ARG A 107 5.05 -10.16 -13.31
N ALA A 108 3.90 -9.71 -13.73
CA ALA A 108 2.61 -10.30 -13.44
C ALA A 108 2.50 -11.73 -13.95
N SER A 109 1.66 -12.53 -13.30
CA SER A 109 1.33 -13.89 -13.73
C SER A 109 0.71 -13.91 -15.14
N LYS A 110 0.88 -15.02 -15.87
CA LYS A 110 0.27 -15.16 -17.22
C LYS A 110 -1.25 -15.03 -17.17
N ALA A 111 -1.89 -15.50 -16.10
CA ALA A 111 -3.33 -15.37 -15.92
C ALA A 111 -3.76 -13.90 -15.86
N MET A 112 -3.01 -13.05 -15.13
CA MET A 112 -3.27 -11.62 -15.08
C MET A 112 -2.98 -10.92 -16.41
N GLN A 113 -1.86 -11.25 -17.07
CA GLN A 113 -1.54 -10.70 -18.40
C GLN A 113 -2.65 -10.99 -19.42
N ASN A 114 -3.23 -12.19 -19.41
CA ASN A 114 -4.32 -12.56 -20.33
C ASN A 114 -5.60 -11.74 -20.10
N ARG A 115 -5.81 -11.17 -18.91
CA ARG A 115 -6.96 -10.27 -18.65
C ARG A 115 -6.90 -9.00 -19.49
N LEU A 116 -5.71 -8.48 -19.79
CA LEU A 116 -5.56 -7.26 -20.60
C LEU A 116 -6.16 -7.39 -21.98
N ALA A 117 -6.13 -8.59 -22.58
CA ALA A 117 -6.71 -8.85 -23.89
C ALA A 117 -8.23 -8.60 -23.99
N ASN A 118 -8.91 -8.52 -22.85
CA ASN A 118 -10.35 -8.24 -22.80
C ASN A 118 -10.69 -6.74 -22.84
N PHE A 119 -9.68 -5.86 -22.89
CA PHE A 119 -9.85 -4.41 -22.81
C PHE A 119 -9.17 -3.73 -24.01
N ASN A 120 -9.96 -3.06 -24.84
CA ASN A 120 -9.47 -2.35 -26.02
C ASN A 120 -8.96 -0.93 -25.70
N ASN A 121 -9.23 -0.45 -24.49
CA ASN A 121 -8.87 0.89 -24.02
C ASN A 121 -7.68 0.88 -23.03
N ILE A 122 -6.92 -0.23 -22.96
CA ILE A 122 -5.64 -0.28 -22.24
C ILE A 122 -4.51 -0.26 -23.26
N ASN A 123 -3.65 0.75 -23.17
CA ASN A 123 -2.42 0.87 -23.95
C ASN A 123 -1.21 0.60 -23.04
N VAL A 124 -0.33 -0.33 -23.43
CA VAL A 124 0.86 -0.69 -22.63
C VAL A 124 2.12 -0.14 -23.29
N LEU A 125 2.84 0.67 -22.55
CA LEU A 125 4.13 1.22 -22.94
C LEU A 125 5.23 0.54 -22.12
N PHE A 126 5.88 -0.46 -22.71
CA PHE A 126 7.07 -1.10 -22.12
C PHE A 126 8.30 -0.22 -22.27
N ASN A 127 9.28 -0.43 -21.39
CA ASN A 127 10.53 0.33 -21.34
C ASN A 127 10.31 1.83 -21.17
N HIS A 128 9.25 2.23 -20.46
CA HIS A 128 8.99 3.63 -20.18
C HIS A 128 8.95 3.90 -18.67
N GLU A 129 9.48 5.05 -18.30
CA GLU A 129 9.39 5.60 -16.96
C GLU A 129 8.93 7.06 -17.00
N ILE A 130 8.47 7.57 -15.87
CA ILE A 130 8.03 8.97 -15.74
C ILE A 130 9.24 9.79 -15.32
N GLU A 131 9.53 10.88 -16.04
CA GLU A 131 10.49 11.90 -15.63
C GLU A 131 9.83 13.01 -14.82
N GLU A 132 8.59 13.38 -15.18
CA GLU A 132 7.88 14.48 -14.53
C GLU A 132 6.36 14.27 -14.61
N VAL A 133 5.66 14.62 -13.54
CA VAL A 133 4.19 14.76 -13.54
C VAL A 133 3.87 16.22 -13.82
N ILE A 134 3.21 16.49 -14.94
CA ILE A 134 2.90 17.84 -15.43
C ILE A 134 1.61 18.32 -14.77
N GLY A 135 1.63 19.55 -14.25
CA GLY A 135 0.52 20.25 -13.62
C GLY A 135 0.97 21.08 -12.42
N GLU A 136 0.19 22.07 -12.05
CA GLU A 136 0.46 22.91 -10.86
C GLU A 136 -0.29 22.42 -9.63
N THR A 137 -1.63 22.33 -9.71
CA THR A 137 -2.52 21.92 -8.63
C THR A 137 -3.21 20.59 -8.91
N VAL A 138 -3.34 20.24 -10.19
CA VAL A 138 -3.90 18.97 -10.65
C VAL A 138 -3.03 18.37 -11.75
N VAL A 139 -3.14 17.06 -11.96
CA VAL A 139 -2.43 16.38 -13.03
C VAL A 139 -3.02 16.77 -14.38
N GLU A 140 -2.17 17.23 -15.30
CA GLU A 140 -2.52 17.62 -16.66
C GLU A 140 -1.84 16.73 -17.71
N GLY A 141 -0.79 16.01 -17.33
CA GLY A 141 -0.05 15.13 -18.20
C GLY A 141 1.17 14.51 -17.52
N LEU A 142 1.94 13.76 -18.31
CA LEU A 142 3.22 13.19 -17.90
C LEU A 142 4.26 13.45 -18.97
N LYS A 143 5.48 13.74 -18.54
CA LYS A 143 6.68 13.59 -19.34
C LYS A 143 7.22 12.19 -19.12
N ILE A 144 7.27 11.38 -20.16
CA ILE A 144 7.72 9.99 -20.12
C ILE A 144 8.98 9.82 -20.96
N LYS A 145 9.84 8.91 -20.52
CA LYS A 145 11.10 8.59 -21.18
C LYS A 145 11.14 7.12 -21.56
N ASN A 146 11.55 6.83 -22.77
CA ASN A 146 11.82 5.47 -23.22
C ASN A 146 13.25 5.08 -22.83
N ASN A 147 13.41 4.04 -22.02
CA ASN A 147 14.69 3.60 -21.46
C ASN A 147 15.65 2.93 -22.47
N LEU A 148 15.17 2.64 -23.70
CA LEU A 148 16.03 2.01 -24.73
C LEU A 148 16.73 3.04 -25.61
N ASN A 149 16.06 4.15 -25.91
CA ASN A 149 16.57 5.15 -26.86
C ASN A 149 16.61 6.56 -26.28
N GLU A 150 16.34 6.71 -24.97
CA GLU A 150 16.34 7.98 -24.23
C GLU A 150 15.32 9.02 -24.77
N GLN A 151 14.43 8.61 -25.66
CA GLN A 151 13.43 9.51 -26.23
C GLN A 151 12.43 9.94 -25.17
N VAL A 152 12.25 11.24 -25.04
CA VAL A 152 11.27 11.87 -24.15
C VAL A 152 10.05 12.29 -24.95
N SER A 153 8.86 12.10 -24.38
CA SER A 153 7.59 12.52 -24.96
C SER A 153 6.58 12.87 -23.88
N ASP A 154 5.63 13.71 -24.22
CA ASP A 154 4.55 14.09 -23.33
C ASP A 154 3.28 13.30 -23.66
N ILE A 155 2.57 12.86 -22.63
CA ILE A 155 1.23 12.27 -22.76
C ILE A 155 0.24 13.09 -21.92
N LYS A 156 -0.94 13.33 -22.48
CA LYS A 156 -2.00 14.06 -21.79
C LYS A 156 -2.86 13.08 -21.01
N ILE A 157 -2.95 13.29 -19.70
CA ILE A 157 -3.81 12.52 -18.79
C ILE A 157 -4.29 13.42 -17.66
N THR A 158 -5.35 13.02 -16.97
CA THR A 158 -5.90 13.78 -15.83
C THR A 158 -5.69 13.07 -14.49
N GLY A 159 -5.28 11.81 -14.51
CA GLY A 159 -5.00 11.03 -13.30
C GLY A 159 -3.84 10.07 -13.49
N LEU A 160 -2.99 9.96 -12.48
CA LEU A 160 -1.86 9.04 -12.41
C LEU A 160 -2.03 8.09 -11.23
N PHE A 161 -2.03 6.78 -11.50
CA PHE A 161 -2.11 5.74 -10.47
C PHE A 161 -0.76 5.05 -10.30
N ILE A 162 -0.27 4.96 -9.07
CA ILE A 162 1.03 4.38 -8.74
C ILE A 162 0.83 2.99 -8.17
N ALA A 163 1.03 1.95 -8.99
CA ALA A 163 0.81 0.54 -8.65
C ALA A 163 2.14 -0.24 -8.57
N ILE A 164 3.12 0.30 -7.83
CA ILE A 164 4.46 -0.30 -7.66
C ILE A 164 4.64 -1.02 -6.32
N GLY A 165 3.56 -1.15 -5.55
CA GLY A 165 3.47 -1.88 -4.30
C GLY A 165 3.42 -1.00 -3.06
N HIS A 166 3.34 -1.68 -1.91
CA HIS A 166 3.28 -1.07 -0.58
C HIS A 166 4.41 -1.61 0.29
N SER A 167 4.68 -0.94 1.38
CA SER A 167 5.60 -1.38 2.43
C SER A 167 4.88 -1.27 3.77
N PRO A 168 4.71 -2.38 4.53
CA PRO A 168 4.11 -2.30 5.85
C PRO A 168 5.02 -1.52 6.80
N ASN A 169 4.43 -0.76 7.70
CA ASN A 169 5.16 0.06 8.68
C ASN A 169 5.54 -0.81 9.90
N THR A 170 6.51 -1.70 9.71
CA THR A 170 6.87 -2.77 10.65
C THR A 170 8.33 -2.76 11.10
N ASP A 171 9.12 -1.78 10.69
CA ASP A 171 10.57 -1.78 10.94
C ASP A 171 10.94 -1.93 12.42
N ILE A 172 10.20 -1.27 13.33
CA ILE A 172 10.43 -1.31 14.79
C ILE A 172 10.10 -2.68 15.40
N PHE A 173 9.36 -3.53 14.71
CA PHE A 173 8.94 -4.86 15.18
C PHE A 173 9.80 -5.99 14.64
N LYS A 174 10.78 -5.71 13.77
CA LYS A 174 11.70 -6.72 13.20
C LYS A 174 12.42 -7.50 14.28
N GLY A 175 12.36 -8.83 14.20
CA GLY A 175 12.95 -9.74 15.19
C GLY A 175 12.12 -9.91 16.47
N SER A 176 11.05 -9.14 16.65
CA SER A 176 10.15 -9.25 17.81
C SER A 176 8.85 -9.99 17.47
N VAL A 177 8.29 -9.76 16.29
CA VAL A 177 7.05 -10.39 15.80
C VAL A 177 7.31 -11.11 14.50
N GLU A 178 6.64 -12.25 14.26
CA GLU A 178 6.75 -12.99 13.00
C GLU A 178 6.11 -12.21 11.85
N MET A 179 6.81 -12.21 10.72
CA MET A 179 6.43 -11.50 9.51
C MET A 179 6.59 -12.40 8.28
N ASP A 180 5.83 -12.09 7.22
CA ASP A 180 6.04 -12.73 5.92
C ASP A 180 7.29 -12.15 5.21
N GLY A 181 7.64 -12.73 4.04
CA GLY A 181 8.79 -12.29 3.22
C GLY A 181 8.68 -10.85 2.70
N SER A 182 7.51 -10.21 2.81
CA SER A 182 7.27 -8.81 2.42
C SER A 182 7.21 -7.86 3.62
N GLY A 183 7.35 -8.39 4.84
CA GLY A 183 7.38 -7.62 6.08
C GLY A 183 6.01 -7.41 6.74
N TYR A 184 4.92 -7.99 6.23
CA TYR A 184 3.62 -7.95 6.88
C TYR A 184 3.58 -8.85 8.10
N ILE A 185 2.96 -8.37 9.19
CA ILE A 185 2.84 -9.16 10.42
C ILE A 185 1.93 -10.36 10.17
N LEU A 186 2.40 -11.54 10.58
CA LEU A 186 1.62 -12.77 10.52
C LEU A 186 0.67 -12.84 11.72
N THR A 187 -0.60 -13.12 11.43
CA THR A 187 -1.65 -13.37 12.43
C THR A 187 -2.22 -14.77 12.26
N ASP A 188 -2.92 -15.26 13.27
CA ASP A 188 -3.74 -16.46 13.13
C ASP A 188 -4.78 -16.28 12.00
N LYS A 189 -5.11 -17.36 11.30
CA LYS A 189 -6.03 -17.32 10.15
C LYS A 189 -7.42 -16.73 10.46
N ILE A 190 -7.86 -16.84 11.70
CA ILE A 190 -9.21 -16.47 12.13
C ILE A 190 -9.23 -15.42 13.26
N SER A 191 -8.09 -14.89 13.65
CA SER A 191 -7.96 -13.89 14.70
C SER A 191 -6.87 -12.88 14.38
N THR A 192 -6.69 -11.90 15.24
CA THR A 192 -5.66 -10.86 15.11
C THR A 192 -4.42 -11.15 15.95
N LYS A 193 -4.37 -12.34 16.58
CA LYS A 193 -3.26 -12.77 17.44
C LYS A 193 -1.98 -12.97 16.64
N THR A 194 -0.89 -12.41 17.15
CA THR A 194 0.45 -12.67 16.62
C THR A 194 1.09 -13.90 17.32
N ASN A 195 2.33 -14.20 16.98
CA ASN A 195 3.13 -15.21 17.68
C ASN A 195 3.52 -14.81 19.12
N ILE A 196 3.24 -13.58 19.56
CA ILE A 196 3.54 -13.08 20.90
C ILE A 196 2.25 -12.99 21.72
N PRO A 197 2.15 -13.66 22.90
CA PRO A 197 0.97 -13.58 23.74
C PRO A 197 0.66 -12.14 24.15
N GLY A 198 -0.59 -11.69 23.96
CA GLY A 198 -1.03 -10.33 24.26
C GLY A 198 -0.68 -9.27 23.21
N VAL A 199 -0.04 -9.65 22.10
CA VAL A 199 0.22 -8.76 20.97
C VAL A 199 -0.65 -9.15 19.77
N PHE A 200 -1.36 -8.17 19.24
CA PHE A 200 -2.33 -8.30 18.14
C PHE A 200 -1.94 -7.37 16.99
N ALA A 201 -2.33 -7.70 15.77
CA ALA A 201 -2.12 -6.84 14.61
C ALA A 201 -3.40 -6.65 13.81
N ALA A 202 -3.69 -5.43 13.37
CA ALA A 202 -4.91 -5.06 12.65
C ALA A 202 -4.65 -4.02 11.56
N GLY A 203 -5.49 -4.02 10.54
CA GLY A 203 -5.38 -3.12 9.39
C GLY A 203 -4.26 -3.52 8.43
N ASP A 204 -3.79 -2.56 7.64
CA ASP A 204 -2.87 -2.80 6.53
C ASP A 204 -1.50 -3.34 6.95
N VAL A 205 -1.14 -3.26 8.21
CA VAL A 205 0.12 -3.81 8.74
C VAL A 205 0.17 -5.36 8.64
N GLN A 206 -0.99 -6.01 8.58
CA GLN A 206 -1.17 -7.47 8.41
C GLN A 206 -1.95 -7.82 7.13
N ASP A 207 -2.74 -6.88 6.57
CA ASP A 207 -3.54 -7.08 5.35
C ASP A 207 -2.76 -6.66 4.11
N LYS A 208 -2.09 -7.61 3.46
CA LYS A 208 -1.36 -7.38 2.22
C LYS A 208 -2.24 -7.40 0.97
N ASP A 209 -3.47 -7.89 1.08
CA ASP A 209 -4.32 -8.18 -0.08
C ASP A 209 -5.34 -7.05 -0.33
N TYR A 210 -6.10 -6.63 0.65
CA TYR A 210 -7.20 -5.67 0.48
C TYR A 210 -6.78 -4.22 0.72
N ARG A 211 -6.17 -3.93 1.88
CA ARG A 211 -5.75 -2.56 2.29
C ARG A 211 -6.86 -1.54 2.11
N GLN A 212 -8.02 -1.85 2.67
CA GLN A 212 -9.21 -1.01 2.60
C GLN A 212 -9.64 -0.56 4.01
N ALA A 213 -10.21 0.64 4.10
CA ALA A 213 -10.68 1.21 5.37
C ALA A 213 -11.66 0.27 6.10
N ILE A 214 -12.55 -0.40 5.35
CA ILE A 214 -13.55 -1.30 5.94
C ILE A 214 -12.91 -2.59 6.47
N THR A 215 -11.89 -3.15 5.79
CA THR A 215 -11.16 -4.32 6.30
C THR A 215 -10.30 -3.96 7.49
N ALA A 216 -9.68 -2.78 7.48
CA ALA A 216 -8.93 -2.26 8.62
C ALA A 216 -9.84 -2.04 9.85
N ALA A 217 -11.02 -1.45 9.67
CA ALA A 217 -12.00 -1.27 10.74
C ALA A 217 -12.48 -2.63 11.29
N GLY A 218 -12.73 -3.60 10.42
CA GLY A 218 -13.15 -4.95 10.81
C GLY A 218 -12.08 -5.67 11.65
N THR A 219 -10.84 -5.70 11.18
CA THR A 219 -9.73 -6.30 11.93
C THR A 219 -9.40 -5.51 13.19
N GLY A 220 -9.56 -4.17 13.19
CA GLY A 220 -9.44 -3.34 14.39
C GLY A 220 -10.44 -3.70 15.49
N CYS A 221 -11.71 -3.93 15.10
CA CYS A 221 -12.75 -4.43 16.02
C CYS A 221 -12.37 -5.81 16.56
N MET A 222 -11.92 -6.73 15.70
CA MET A 222 -11.48 -8.06 16.12
C MET A 222 -10.32 -7.98 17.13
N ALA A 223 -9.32 -7.13 16.87
CA ALA A 223 -8.17 -6.97 17.74
C ALA A 223 -8.56 -6.44 19.13
N ALA A 224 -9.49 -5.50 19.19
CA ALA A 224 -10.00 -4.98 20.46
C ALA A 224 -10.69 -6.09 21.29
N LEU A 225 -11.54 -6.90 20.65
CA LEU A 225 -12.22 -8.03 21.30
C LEU A 225 -11.24 -9.15 21.71
N ASP A 226 -10.23 -9.44 20.88
CA ASP A 226 -9.20 -10.42 21.19
C ASP A 226 -8.34 -9.96 22.39
N ALA A 227 -8.00 -8.66 22.46
CA ALA A 227 -7.27 -8.08 23.58
C ALA A 227 -8.10 -8.10 24.87
N GLU A 228 -9.40 -7.79 24.82
CA GLU A 228 -10.30 -7.85 25.96
C GLU A 228 -10.38 -9.27 26.54
N ARG A 229 -10.62 -10.27 25.67
CA ARG A 229 -10.70 -11.69 26.06
C ARG A 229 -9.38 -12.15 26.72
N TYR A 230 -8.25 -11.78 26.09
CA TYR A 230 -6.93 -12.09 26.66
C TYR A 230 -6.75 -11.53 28.07
N LEU A 231 -7.17 -10.27 28.30
CA LEU A 231 -7.08 -9.64 29.62
C LEU A 231 -7.96 -10.30 30.69
N GLN A 232 -9.08 -10.90 30.28
CA GLN A 232 -9.97 -11.65 31.18
C GLN A 232 -9.39 -13.02 31.60
N GLU A 233 -8.44 -13.55 30.81
CA GLU A 233 -7.85 -14.87 31.02
C GLU A 233 -6.54 -14.87 31.81
N ILE A 234 -6.00 -13.69 32.22
CA ILE A 234 -4.70 -13.53 32.90
C ILE A 234 -4.75 -12.90 34.27
#